data_2543588042761b735fc3de90d9dd2dc0
#
_entry.id   2543588042761b735fc3de90d9dd2dc0
#
_cell.length_a   1.000
_cell.length_b   1.000
_cell.length_c   1.000
_cell.angle_alpha   90.00
_cell.angle_beta   90.00
_cell.angle_gamma   90.00
#
_symmetry.space_group_name_H-M   'P 1'
#
loop_
_entity.id
_entity.type
_entity.pdbx_description
1 polymer ?
#
loop_
_entity_poly.entity_id
_entity_poly.type
_entity_poly.pdbx_seq_one_letter_code
_entity_poly.pdbx_strand_id
1 'polypeptide(L)'
;DLVAVEPKDENWRLASASAIYASELLRRAPVMSLEEAVADCSVVLGTASDHNREVRQPRVTMPALEPWLKKKLRAGGRAAILFGSETAGLNNEEMWLCSAVLRIPTAPDAPSMNLGQAVAVIAYALSRFKSEKEVKRSDDPLLEGRQAADLTELALRAMERTGMNHHLSVAQRRLKFRSGLMRWSMTRADASFLSGLLKRLMGEG
;
A
#
# COMPACT_ATOMS: atom_id res chain seq x y z
N ASP A 1 -8.82 -6.22 9.96
CA ASP A 1 -9.43 -4.89 10.12
C ASP A 1 -9.98 -4.41 8.77
N LEU A 2 -11.03 -3.60 8.78
CA LEU A 2 -11.62 -2.94 7.64
C LEU A 2 -11.51 -1.42 7.84
N VAL A 3 -11.14 -0.71 6.79
CA VAL A 3 -11.08 0.76 6.76
C VAL A 3 -11.79 1.24 5.52
N ALA A 4 -12.65 2.24 5.65
CA ALA A 4 -13.24 2.94 4.52
C ALA A 4 -12.45 4.23 4.25
N VAL A 5 -11.96 4.37 3.02
CA VAL A 5 -11.20 5.54 2.60
C VAL A 5 -12.13 6.47 1.83
N GLU A 6 -12.41 7.63 2.41
CA GLU A 6 -13.18 8.72 1.80
C GLU A 6 -14.42 8.23 1.02
N PRO A 7 -15.34 7.47 1.66
CA PRO A 7 -16.50 6.91 0.96
C PRO A 7 -17.36 8.05 0.41
N LYS A 8 -17.76 7.96 -0.85
CA LYS A 8 -18.58 8.98 -1.54
C LYS A 8 -20.02 9.03 -1.00
N ASP A 9 -20.56 7.89 -0.55
CA ASP A 9 -21.88 7.77 0.03
C ASP A 9 -21.77 7.76 1.55
N GLU A 10 -22.35 8.76 2.22
CA GLU A 10 -22.39 8.84 3.69
C GLU A 10 -23.15 7.65 4.31
N ASN A 11 -24.09 7.07 3.56
CA ASN A 11 -24.89 5.93 3.99
C ASN A 11 -24.28 4.56 3.63
N TRP A 12 -23.02 4.50 3.21
CA TRP A 12 -22.36 3.26 2.78
C TRP A 12 -22.49 2.11 3.79
N ARG A 13 -22.59 2.41 5.09
CA ARG A 13 -22.80 1.41 6.14
C ARG A 13 -24.19 0.82 6.10
N LEU A 14 -25.20 1.61 5.72
CA LEU A 14 -26.61 1.16 5.63
C LEU A 14 -26.88 0.35 4.38
N ALA A 15 -26.18 0.65 3.28
CA ALA A 15 -26.28 -0.09 2.03
C ALA A 15 -25.83 -1.57 2.16
N SER A 16 -25.10 -1.90 3.22
CA SER A 16 -24.59 -3.25 3.49
C SER A 16 -25.51 -4.08 4.41
N ALA A 17 -26.80 -3.82 4.41
CA ALA A 17 -27.81 -4.55 5.21
C ALA A 17 -27.81 -6.09 4.95
N SER A 18 -27.28 -6.54 3.81
CA SER A 18 -27.10 -7.97 3.49
C SER A 18 -25.92 -8.63 4.26
N ALA A 19 -25.08 -7.84 4.92
CA ALA A 19 -23.92 -8.35 5.66
C ALA A 19 -24.30 -8.73 7.10
N ILE A 20 -25.24 -9.63 7.29
CA ILE A 20 -25.85 -9.99 8.58
C ILE A 20 -24.81 -10.33 9.65
N TYR A 21 -23.76 -11.07 9.29
CA TYR A 21 -22.68 -11.48 10.21
C TYR A 21 -21.50 -10.50 10.26
N ALA A 22 -21.49 -9.48 9.42
CA ALA A 22 -20.41 -8.48 9.34
C ALA A 22 -20.86 -7.07 9.76
N SER A 23 -22.09 -6.92 10.25
CA SER A 23 -22.64 -5.62 10.67
C SER A 23 -21.77 -4.92 11.71
N GLU A 24 -21.21 -5.65 12.68
CA GLU A 24 -20.34 -5.12 13.70
C GLU A 24 -18.98 -4.67 13.12
N LEU A 25 -18.43 -5.41 12.15
CA LEU A 25 -17.21 -5.03 11.45
C LEU A 25 -17.41 -3.71 10.67
N LEU A 26 -18.53 -3.60 9.97
CA LEU A 26 -18.89 -2.39 9.23
C LEU A 26 -19.15 -1.20 10.14
N ARG A 27 -19.84 -1.42 11.26
CA ARG A 27 -20.12 -0.37 12.25
C ARG A 27 -18.84 0.20 12.86
N ARG A 28 -17.84 -0.65 13.12
CA ARG A 28 -16.55 -0.27 13.71
C ARG A 28 -15.52 0.20 12.69
N ALA A 29 -15.75 -0.01 11.38
CA ALA A 29 -14.81 0.40 10.37
C ALA A 29 -14.59 1.92 10.41
N PRO A 30 -13.35 2.39 10.67
CA PRO A 30 -13.07 3.81 10.66
C PRO A 30 -13.14 4.36 9.24
N VAL A 31 -13.43 5.67 9.15
CA VAL A 31 -13.30 6.43 7.90
C VAL A 31 -12.10 7.35 8.08
N MET A 32 -11.18 7.31 7.13
CA MET A 32 -9.96 8.12 7.17
C MET A 32 -9.41 8.34 5.77
N SER A 33 -8.39 9.18 5.62
CA SER A 33 -7.64 9.33 4.39
C SER A 33 -6.84 8.06 4.07
N LEU A 34 -6.44 7.87 2.81
CA LEU A 34 -5.64 6.72 2.41
C LEU A 34 -4.27 6.73 3.11
N GLU A 35 -3.66 7.88 3.26
CA GLU A 35 -2.36 8.02 3.92
C GLU A 35 -2.41 7.60 5.39
N GLU A 36 -3.47 7.98 6.10
CA GLU A 36 -3.71 7.54 7.48
C GLU A 36 -3.96 6.03 7.56
N ALA A 37 -4.77 5.50 6.64
CA ALA A 37 -5.12 4.07 6.61
C ALA A 37 -3.91 3.14 6.41
N VAL A 38 -2.86 3.62 5.75
CA VAL A 38 -1.64 2.83 5.49
C VAL A 38 -0.44 3.29 6.31
N ALA A 39 -0.62 4.24 7.24
CA ALA A 39 0.48 4.88 7.98
C ALA A 39 1.31 3.88 8.80
N ASP A 40 0.69 2.86 9.34
CA ASP A 40 1.32 1.80 10.14
C ASP A 40 1.61 0.51 9.34
N CYS A 41 1.39 0.54 8.02
CA CYS A 41 1.62 -0.61 7.15
C CYS A 41 3.01 -0.57 6.53
N SER A 42 3.74 -1.68 6.63
CA SER A 42 5.05 -1.87 5.98
C SER A 42 4.90 -2.37 4.55
N VAL A 43 3.75 -2.93 4.22
CA VAL A 43 3.42 -3.47 2.90
C VAL A 43 2.03 -3.00 2.50
N VAL A 44 1.92 -2.43 1.31
CA VAL A 44 0.65 -2.03 0.72
C VAL A 44 0.49 -2.70 -0.63
N LEU A 45 -0.56 -3.46 -0.81
CA LEU A 45 -0.92 -4.12 -2.07
C LEU A 45 -2.11 -3.41 -2.69
N GLY A 46 -1.96 -2.89 -3.89
CA GLY A 46 -3.10 -2.40 -4.68
C GLY A 46 -3.68 -3.52 -5.53
N THR A 47 -5.00 -3.60 -5.63
CA THR A 47 -5.66 -4.52 -6.56
C THR A 47 -5.88 -3.87 -7.92
N ALA A 48 -5.58 -4.59 -9.00
CA ALA A 48 -5.85 -4.11 -10.36
C ALA A 48 -6.21 -5.27 -11.30
N SER A 49 -7.04 -4.94 -12.30
CA SER A 49 -7.28 -5.78 -13.47
C SER A 49 -6.14 -5.62 -14.50
N ASP A 50 -6.08 -6.51 -15.49
CA ASP A 50 -5.00 -6.56 -16.49
C ASP A 50 -5.07 -5.47 -17.56
N HIS A 51 -6.14 -4.68 -17.60
CA HIS A 51 -6.40 -3.76 -18.70
C HIS A 51 -5.62 -2.44 -18.56
N ASN A 52 -4.72 -2.20 -19.51
CA ASN A 52 -4.21 -0.89 -19.96
C ASN A 52 -3.54 0.05 -18.96
N ARG A 53 -2.91 -0.45 -17.89
CA ARG A 53 -2.05 0.41 -17.05
C ARG A 53 -0.61 -0.06 -17.06
N GLU A 54 0.30 0.80 -17.46
CA GLU A 54 1.72 0.65 -17.16
C GLU A 54 1.92 0.85 -15.66
N VAL A 55 1.84 -0.24 -14.91
CA VAL A 55 2.08 -0.24 -13.48
C VAL A 55 3.57 -0.47 -13.25
N ARG A 56 4.24 0.48 -12.60
CA ARG A 56 5.67 0.38 -12.26
C ARG A 56 5.96 -0.56 -11.09
N GLN A 57 4.94 -0.86 -10.30
CA GLN A 57 5.04 -1.75 -9.15
C GLN A 57 5.19 -3.21 -9.61
N PRO A 58 5.94 -4.04 -8.86
CA PRO A 58 6.00 -5.47 -9.13
C PRO A 58 4.59 -6.08 -9.03
N ARG A 59 4.32 -7.04 -9.90
CA ARG A 59 3.04 -7.77 -9.91
C ARG A 59 3.15 -9.01 -9.05
N VAL A 60 2.14 -9.23 -8.21
CA VAL A 60 1.98 -10.41 -7.36
C VAL A 60 0.70 -11.11 -7.77
N THR A 61 0.77 -12.37 -8.12
CA THR A 61 -0.42 -13.20 -8.43
C THR A 61 -0.95 -13.86 -7.17
N MET A 62 -2.22 -14.25 -7.17
CA MET A 62 -2.84 -14.93 -6.02
C MET A 62 -2.04 -16.15 -5.52
N PRO A 63 -1.53 -17.06 -6.38
CA PRO A 63 -0.70 -18.18 -5.91
C PRO A 63 0.62 -17.75 -5.25
N ALA A 64 1.17 -16.59 -5.63
CA ALA A 64 2.42 -16.07 -5.09
C ALA A 64 2.21 -15.19 -3.84
N LEU A 65 0.97 -14.86 -3.48
CA LEU A 65 0.65 -13.91 -2.43
C LEU A 65 1.19 -14.34 -1.06
N GLU A 66 0.93 -15.58 -0.67
CA GLU A 66 1.37 -16.10 0.64
C GLU A 66 2.90 -16.07 0.81
N PRO A 67 3.70 -16.70 -0.06
CA PRO A 67 5.16 -16.68 0.08
C PRO A 67 5.73 -15.26 -0.04
N TRP A 68 5.12 -14.41 -0.87
CA TRP A 68 5.55 -13.02 -1.01
C TRP A 68 5.30 -12.20 0.27
N LEU A 69 4.10 -12.29 0.86
CA LEU A 69 3.78 -11.62 2.12
C LEU A 69 4.65 -12.13 3.28
N LYS A 70 4.82 -13.45 3.40
CA LYS A 70 5.69 -14.04 4.42
C LYS A 70 7.12 -13.51 4.32
N LYS A 71 7.67 -13.43 3.10
CA LYS A 71 8.99 -12.86 2.86
C LYS A 71 9.07 -11.39 3.28
N LYS A 72 8.07 -10.58 2.94
CA LYS A 72 8.05 -9.14 3.24
C LYS A 72 7.83 -8.83 4.71
N LEU A 73 7.02 -9.62 5.39
CA LEU A 73 6.66 -9.43 6.79
C LEU A 73 7.52 -10.26 7.76
N ARG A 74 8.64 -10.85 7.30
CA ARG A 74 9.55 -11.63 8.17
C ARG A 74 10.02 -10.88 9.41
N ALA A 75 10.21 -9.57 9.29
CA ALA A 75 10.62 -8.71 10.39
C ALA A 75 9.46 -8.23 11.25
N GLY A 76 8.24 -8.69 10.99
CA GLY A 76 7.02 -8.15 11.54
C GLY A 76 6.45 -7.04 10.65
N GLY A 77 5.51 -6.28 11.17
CA GLY A 77 4.81 -5.22 10.46
C GLY A 77 3.41 -5.62 10.02
N ARG A 78 2.71 -4.68 9.40
CA ARG A 78 1.34 -4.85 8.92
C ARG A 78 1.30 -4.74 7.40
N ALA A 79 0.34 -5.43 6.80
CA ALA A 79 0.03 -5.28 5.38
C ALA A 79 -1.38 -4.71 5.21
N ALA A 80 -1.54 -3.84 4.22
CA ALA A 80 -2.83 -3.39 3.72
C ALA A 80 -3.07 -3.91 2.30
N ILE A 81 -4.32 -4.19 1.98
CA ILE A 81 -4.76 -4.46 0.61
C ILE A 81 -5.78 -3.38 0.25
N LEU A 82 -5.47 -2.64 -0.80
CA LEU A 82 -6.31 -1.57 -1.30
C LEU A 82 -7.21 -2.08 -2.43
N PHE A 83 -8.48 -1.79 -2.28
CA PHE A 83 -9.48 -2.00 -3.32
C PHE A 83 -9.97 -0.63 -3.78
N GLY A 84 -9.95 -0.40 -5.08
CA GLY A 84 -10.50 0.81 -5.67
C GLY A 84 -12.02 0.76 -5.84
N SER A 85 -12.58 1.84 -6.37
CA SER A 85 -14.02 1.88 -6.69
C SER A 85 -14.37 0.88 -7.81
N GLU A 86 -15.63 0.46 -7.85
CA GLU A 86 -16.15 -0.48 -8.87
C GLU A 86 -15.99 0.06 -10.30
N THR A 87 -16.10 1.36 -10.48
CA THR A 87 -16.10 2.00 -11.80
C THR A 87 -14.71 2.33 -12.33
N ALA A 88 -13.81 2.81 -11.46
CA ALA A 88 -12.50 3.33 -11.87
C ALA A 88 -11.32 2.51 -11.35
N GLY A 89 -11.53 1.65 -10.36
CA GLY A 89 -10.46 0.99 -9.63
C GLY A 89 -9.63 1.99 -8.80
N LEU A 90 -8.40 1.64 -8.50
CA LEU A 90 -7.44 2.55 -7.86
C LEU A 90 -6.90 3.55 -8.89
N ASN A 91 -6.78 4.82 -8.52
CA ASN A 91 -6.14 5.83 -9.35
C ASN A 91 -4.60 5.73 -9.30
N ASN A 92 -3.89 6.57 -10.06
CA ASN A 92 -2.43 6.52 -10.12
C ASN A 92 -1.77 6.93 -8.79
N GLU A 93 -2.34 7.89 -8.07
CA GLU A 93 -1.81 8.38 -6.79
C GLU A 93 -1.94 7.30 -5.72
N GLU A 94 -3.09 6.62 -5.67
CA GLU A 94 -3.33 5.47 -4.79
C GLU A 94 -2.38 4.31 -5.12
N MET A 95 -2.18 4.03 -6.42
CA MET A 95 -1.24 2.99 -6.86
C MET A 95 0.22 3.30 -6.51
N TRP A 96 0.61 4.56 -6.43
CA TRP A 96 1.97 4.92 -6.07
C TRP A 96 2.28 4.72 -4.59
N LEU A 97 1.27 4.62 -3.74
CA LEU A 97 1.42 4.19 -2.35
C LEU A 97 1.61 2.68 -2.19
N CYS A 98 1.41 1.90 -3.26
CA CYS A 98 1.49 0.46 -3.22
C CYS A 98 2.93 -0.05 -3.40
N SER A 99 3.31 -1.05 -2.59
CA SER A 99 4.57 -1.79 -2.71
C SER A 99 4.55 -2.75 -3.91
N ALA A 100 3.37 -3.27 -4.21
CA ALA A 100 3.14 -4.18 -5.34
C ALA A 100 1.66 -4.15 -5.76
N VAL A 101 1.36 -4.71 -6.91
CA VAL A 101 0.00 -4.90 -7.42
C VAL A 101 -0.39 -6.35 -7.31
N LEU A 102 -1.45 -6.61 -6.56
CA LEU A 102 -2.06 -7.93 -6.44
C LEU A 102 -3.03 -8.14 -7.59
N ARG A 103 -2.84 -9.24 -8.29
CA ARG A 103 -3.67 -9.66 -9.40
C ARG A 103 -4.40 -10.95 -9.09
N ILE A 104 -5.71 -10.92 -9.29
CA ILE A 104 -6.53 -12.13 -9.32
C ILE A 104 -6.57 -12.61 -10.78
N PRO A 105 -6.07 -13.81 -11.11
CA PRO A 105 -6.19 -14.35 -12.45
C PRO A 105 -7.67 -14.51 -12.83
N THR A 106 -8.04 -13.95 -13.97
CA THR A 106 -9.39 -14.04 -14.56
C THR A 106 -9.29 -14.51 -16.00
N ALA A 107 -10.43 -14.90 -16.60
CA ALA A 107 -10.46 -15.28 -18.00
C ALA A 107 -10.17 -14.06 -18.91
N PRO A 108 -9.52 -14.26 -20.07
CA PRO A 108 -9.16 -13.16 -20.98
C PRO A 108 -10.37 -12.35 -21.49
N ASP A 109 -11.51 -12.98 -21.62
CA ASP A 109 -12.78 -12.39 -22.04
C ASP A 109 -13.56 -11.72 -20.90
N ALA A 110 -13.16 -11.96 -19.63
CA ALA A 110 -13.72 -11.35 -18.42
C ALA A 110 -12.57 -10.85 -17.50
N PRO A 111 -11.80 -9.82 -17.90
CA PRO A 111 -10.54 -9.46 -17.25
C PRO A 111 -10.71 -8.73 -15.92
N SER A 112 -11.91 -8.30 -15.58
CA SER A 112 -12.23 -7.63 -14.33
C SER A 112 -13.20 -8.45 -13.49
N MET A 113 -13.09 -8.32 -12.18
CA MET A 113 -13.96 -8.97 -11.20
C MET A 113 -14.73 -7.90 -10.42
N ASN A 114 -16.00 -8.18 -10.11
CA ASN A 114 -16.78 -7.32 -9.21
C ASN A 114 -16.04 -7.13 -7.89
N LEU A 115 -16.13 -5.92 -7.32
CA LEU A 115 -15.39 -5.54 -6.09
C LEU A 115 -15.67 -6.51 -4.94
N GLY A 116 -16.93 -6.80 -4.64
CA GLY A 116 -17.29 -7.71 -3.55
C GLY A 116 -16.72 -9.12 -3.76
N GLN A 117 -16.74 -9.61 -5.01
CA GLN A 117 -16.14 -10.90 -5.35
C GLN A 117 -14.60 -10.87 -5.17
N ALA A 118 -13.93 -9.80 -5.60
CA ALA A 118 -12.49 -9.64 -5.42
C ALA A 118 -12.11 -9.63 -3.93
N VAL A 119 -12.86 -8.90 -3.11
CA VAL A 119 -12.67 -8.88 -1.65
C VAL A 119 -12.86 -10.28 -1.06
N ALA A 120 -13.92 -10.99 -1.45
CA ALA A 120 -14.19 -12.34 -0.93
C ALA A 120 -13.09 -13.34 -1.31
N VAL A 121 -12.63 -13.32 -2.56
CA VAL A 121 -11.57 -14.22 -3.06
C VAL A 121 -10.25 -13.97 -2.30
N ILE A 122 -9.86 -12.71 -2.14
CA ILE A 122 -8.63 -12.36 -1.44
C ILE A 122 -8.74 -12.68 0.05
N ALA A 123 -9.85 -12.32 0.70
CA ALA A 123 -10.07 -12.63 2.11
C ALA A 123 -10.04 -14.15 2.38
N TYR A 124 -10.66 -14.93 1.50
CA TYR A 124 -10.61 -16.39 1.58
C TYR A 124 -9.16 -16.91 1.46
N ALA A 125 -8.41 -16.43 0.46
CA ALA A 125 -7.02 -16.83 0.31
C ALA A 125 -6.18 -16.50 1.55
N LEU A 126 -6.33 -15.30 2.10
CA LEU A 126 -5.62 -14.88 3.32
C LEU A 126 -6.00 -15.74 4.53
N SER A 127 -7.28 -16.14 4.67
CA SER A 127 -7.74 -16.98 5.77
C SER A 127 -7.12 -18.40 5.73
N ARG A 128 -6.62 -18.82 4.57
CA ARG A 128 -5.96 -20.12 4.37
C ARG A 128 -4.48 -20.09 4.67
N PHE A 129 -3.88 -18.92 4.84
CA PHE A 129 -2.47 -18.82 5.15
C PHE A 129 -2.19 -19.46 6.51
N LYS A 130 -1.25 -20.41 6.52
CA LYS A 130 -0.83 -21.05 7.75
C LYS A 130 -0.04 -20.02 8.58
N SER A 131 -0.47 -19.80 9.81
CA SER A 131 0.34 -19.09 10.78
C SER A 131 1.60 -19.90 11.03
N GLU A 132 2.74 -19.41 10.59
CA GLU A 132 4.02 -20.00 10.98
C GLU A 132 4.26 -19.65 12.46
N LYS A 133 4.34 -20.68 13.30
CA LYS A 133 4.82 -20.50 14.67
C LYS A 133 6.26 -19.99 14.58
N GLU A 134 6.46 -18.78 15.07
CA GLU A 134 7.77 -18.15 15.31
C GLU A 134 8.80 -18.25 14.19
N VAL A 135 8.60 -17.48 13.12
CA VAL A 135 9.72 -17.09 12.26
C VAL A 135 10.62 -16.16 13.11
N LYS A 136 11.92 -16.46 13.22
CA LYS A 136 12.89 -15.51 13.78
C LYS A 136 12.68 -14.18 13.07
N ARG A 137 12.22 -13.17 13.82
CA ARG A 137 12.04 -11.82 13.30
C ARG A 137 13.40 -11.30 12.85
N SER A 138 13.45 -10.67 11.69
CA SER A 138 14.62 -9.89 11.31
C SER A 138 14.71 -8.71 12.28
N ASP A 139 15.93 -8.36 12.71
CA ASP A 139 16.17 -7.23 13.59
C ASP A 139 15.92 -5.87 12.89
N ASP A 140 15.73 -5.88 11.58
CA ASP A 140 15.53 -4.68 10.77
C ASP A 140 14.22 -4.76 9.95
N PRO A 141 13.10 -4.25 10.50
CA PRO A 141 11.80 -4.27 9.84
C PRO A 141 11.73 -3.29 8.66
N LEU A 142 10.82 -3.58 7.73
CA LEU A 142 10.53 -2.66 6.63
C LEU A 142 10.00 -1.33 7.14
N LEU A 143 10.28 -0.28 6.37
CA LEU A 143 9.79 1.08 6.58
C LEU A 143 8.25 1.10 6.53
N GLU A 144 7.64 1.71 7.52
CA GLU A 144 6.18 1.93 7.56
C GLU A 144 5.78 3.15 6.74
N GLY A 145 4.51 3.24 6.37
CA GLY A 145 3.97 4.32 5.57
C GLY A 145 4.25 5.71 6.14
N ARG A 146 4.13 5.89 7.46
CA ARG A 146 4.46 7.15 8.14
C ARG A 146 5.93 7.53 7.97
N GLN A 147 6.83 6.60 8.24
CA GLN A 147 8.27 6.82 8.10
C GLN A 147 8.67 7.11 6.65
N ALA A 148 7.99 6.45 5.69
CA ALA A 148 8.18 6.74 4.27
C ALA A 148 7.69 8.15 3.89
N ALA A 149 6.63 8.65 4.52
CA ALA A 149 6.17 10.03 4.36
C ALA A 149 7.22 11.02 4.89
N ASP A 150 7.70 10.83 6.12
CA ASP A 150 8.70 11.70 6.75
C ASP A 150 10.00 11.78 5.92
N LEU A 151 10.48 10.63 5.44
CA LEU A 151 11.67 10.57 4.59
C LEU A 151 11.43 11.24 3.22
N THR A 152 10.21 11.16 2.70
CA THR A 152 9.82 11.85 1.47
C THR A 152 9.88 13.37 1.63
N GLU A 153 9.35 13.91 2.72
CA GLU A 153 9.40 15.36 2.99
C GLU A 153 10.86 15.84 3.17
N LEU A 154 11.69 15.06 3.84
CA LEU A 154 13.12 15.35 3.97
C LEU A 154 13.81 15.38 2.60
N ALA A 155 13.52 14.41 1.73
CA ALA A 155 14.08 14.37 0.39
C ALA A 155 13.62 15.53 -0.49
N LEU A 156 12.36 15.97 -0.36
CA LEU A 156 11.85 17.14 -1.08
C LEU A 156 12.61 18.41 -0.70
N ARG A 157 12.88 18.63 0.58
CA ARG A 157 13.72 19.76 1.04
C ARG A 157 15.12 19.69 0.46
N ALA A 158 15.73 18.51 0.44
CA ALA A 158 17.06 18.34 -0.15
C ALA A 158 17.06 18.59 -1.66
N MET A 159 16.03 18.13 -2.40
CA MET A 159 15.87 18.40 -3.83
C MET A 159 15.70 19.90 -4.11
N GLU A 160 14.97 20.62 -3.26
CA GLU A 160 14.78 22.07 -3.38
C GLU A 160 16.11 22.83 -3.23
N ARG A 161 16.89 22.49 -2.21
CA ARG A 161 18.19 23.13 -1.95
C ARG A 161 19.24 22.85 -3.04
N THR A 162 19.19 21.68 -3.64
CA THR A 162 20.18 21.24 -4.65
C THR A 162 19.75 21.52 -6.09
N GLY A 163 18.53 22.01 -6.33
CA GLY A 163 17.99 22.20 -7.68
C GLY A 163 17.63 20.88 -8.39
N MET A 164 17.60 19.77 -7.68
CA MET A 164 17.36 18.47 -8.28
C MET A 164 15.89 18.30 -8.74
N ASN A 165 15.72 17.88 -9.99
CA ASN A 165 14.40 17.64 -10.59
C ASN A 165 13.46 18.87 -10.60
N HIS A 166 13.98 20.09 -10.72
CA HIS A 166 13.18 21.32 -10.75
C HIS A 166 12.20 21.40 -11.92
N HIS A 167 12.39 20.61 -12.97
CA HIS A 167 11.44 20.48 -14.09
C HIS A 167 10.13 19.75 -13.71
N LEU A 168 10.09 19.09 -12.54
CA LEU A 168 8.91 18.41 -12.02
C LEU A 168 8.22 19.28 -10.96
N SER A 169 6.89 19.23 -10.91
CA SER A 169 6.14 19.83 -9.79
C SER A 169 6.48 19.16 -8.46
N VAL A 170 6.24 19.86 -7.34
CA VAL A 170 6.45 19.30 -5.99
C VAL A 170 5.66 18.01 -5.81
N ALA A 171 4.40 17.99 -6.27
CA ALA A 171 3.56 16.78 -6.22
C ALA A 171 4.18 15.61 -6.99
N GLN A 172 4.68 15.85 -8.21
CA GLN A 172 5.34 14.82 -9.01
C GLN A 172 6.63 14.31 -8.36
N ARG A 173 7.45 15.19 -7.78
CA ARG A 173 8.67 14.82 -7.03
C ARG A 173 8.32 13.94 -5.83
N ARG A 174 7.30 14.36 -5.05
CA ARG A 174 6.79 13.62 -3.87
C ARG A 174 6.36 12.21 -4.25
N LEU A 175 5.48 12.08 -5.22
CA LEU A 175 4.95 10.81 -5.67
C LEU A 175 6.04 9.89 -6.23
N LYS A 176 6.95 10.42 -7.04
CA LYS A 176 8.06 9.67 -7.64
C LYS A 176 9.00 9.11 -6.57
N PHE A 177 9.37 9.92 -5.58
CA PHE A 177 10.26 9.49 -4.51
C PHE A 177 9.58 8.47 -3.60
N ARG A 178 8.36 8.75 -3.15
CA ARG A 178 7.59 7.84 -2.30
C ARG A 178 7.35 6.47 -2.95
N SER A 179 6.95 6.46 -4.21
CA SER A 179 6.82 5.22 -4.99
C SER A 179 8.14 4.43 -5.07
N GLY A 180 9.27 5.12 -5.16
CA GLY A 180 10.60 4.50 -5.08
C GLY A 180 10.81 3.77 -3.76
N LEU A 181 10.61 4.46 -2.63
CA LEU A 181 10.76 3.89 -1.29
C LEU A 181 9.93 2.61 -1.09
N MET A 182 8.66 2.64 -1.51
CA MET A 182 7.76 1.49 -1.36
C MET A 182 8.19 0.28 -2.21
N ARG A 183 8.71 0.52 -3.42
CA ARG A 183 9.19 -0.56 -4.30
C ARG A 183 10.51 -1.16 -3.84
N TRP A 184 11.41 -0.36 -3.30
CA TRP A 184 12.74 -0.80 -2.86
C TRP A 184 12.70 -1.69 -1.63
N SER A 185 11.55 -1.77 -0.95
CA SER A 185 11.44 -2.54 0.30
C SER A 185 12.49 -2.10 1.33
N MET A 186 12.62 -0.80 1.47
CA MET A 186 13.58 -0.17 2.36
C MET A 186 13.31 -0.57 3.81
N THR A 187 14.36 -0.85 4.56
CA THR A 187 14.28 -1.12 5.99
C THR A 187 14.34 0.17 6.81
N ARG A 188 14.10 0.07 8.12
CA ARG A 188 14.25 1.22 9.02
C ARG A 188 15.70 1.69 9.12
N ALA A 189 16.67 0.77 9.09
CA ALA A 189 18.09 1.11 9.10
C ALA A 189 18.48 1.84 7.82
N ASP A 190 18.05 1.36 6.65
CA ASP A 190 18.29 2.03 5.36
C ASP A 190 17.73 3.47 5.36
N ALA A 191 16.51 3.63 5.88
CA ALA A 191 15.86 4.94 5.96
C ALA A 191 16.59 5.90 6.93
N SER A 192 17.08 5.38 8.06
CA SER A 192 17.87 6.14 9.02
C SER A 192 19.17 6.62 8.39
N PHE A 193 19.88 5.72 7.70
CA PHE A 193 21.11 6.06 6.97
C PHE A 193 20.86 7.14 5.91
N LEU A 194 19.82 6.95 5.08
CA LEU A 194 19.47 7.92 4.03
C LEU A 194 19.06 9.28 4.63
N SER A 195 18.32 9.28 5.74
CA SER A 195 17.95 10.50 6.45
C SER A 195 19.16 11.26 6.96
N GLY A 196 20.13 10.56 7.57
CA GLY A 196 21.39 11.15 8.00
C GLY A 196 22.18 11.77 6.85
N LEU A 197 22.27 11.05 5.73
CA LEU A 197 22.95 11.56 4.52
C LEU A 197 22.27 12.82 3.99
N LEU A 198 20.96 12.84 3.86
CA LEU A 198 20.21 14.01 3.37
C LEU A 198 20.38 15.22 4.28
N LYS A 199 20.28 15.04 5.61
CA LYS A 199 20.49 16.12 6.58
C LYS A 199 21.90 16.72 6.46
N ARG A 200 22.91 15.86 6.35
CA ARG A 200 24.30 16.31 6.21
C ARG A 200 24.54 17.08 4.91
N LEU A 201 23.93 16.64 3.80
CA LEU A 201 23.98 17.37 2.52
C LEU A 201 23.30 18.74 2.60
N MET A 202 22.31 18.89 3.48
CA MET A 202 21.64 20.17 3.74
C MET A 202 22.34 21.04 4.78
N GLY A 203 23.40 20.56 5.43
CA GLY A 203 24.05 21.24 6.54
C GLY A 203 23.24 21.27 7.83
N GLU A 204 22.33 20.30 8.01
CA GLU A 204 21.46 20.16 9.18
C GLU A 204 21.94 19.05 10.15
N GLY A 205 23.19 18.59 10.02
CA GLY A 205 23.78 17.49 10.79
C GLY A 205 24.92 17.91 11.67
#